data_449afca7b58ffca5a53965a172da60df
#
_entry.id   449afca7b58ffca5a53965a172da60df
#
_cell.length_a   1.000
_cell.length_b   1.000
_cell.length_c   1.000
_cell.angle_alpha   90.00
_cell.angle_beta   90.00
_cell.angle_gamma   90.00
#
_symmetry.space_group_name_H-M   'P 1'
#
loop_
_entity.id
_entity.type
_entity.pdbx_description
1 polymer ?
#
loop_
_entity_poly.entity_id
_entity_poly.type
_entity_poly.pdbx_seq_one_letter_code
_entity_poly.pdbx_strand_id
1 'polypeptide(L)'
;MKTMRGSGIWLWRALRTVFVIAVVPLSLLLGCQSKLIYFPRPYGKGTVRNWEGSTDGKRIDYQTSQGRQRAFLQGNLKSPRHLWIVCGGNGTLALDWAEWLETNAPAEDAWLLVDFPGYGDCEGSPSPGRIREGMKAVVPLASQELGWGKAPDAEKLRFFGHSLGSAACLIAAEEWKIQRGVLIAPFTSTMAMAEEVTGVPLGILVWHRFDNRTQLKELAGRGAGKVIIFHGEDDEVIPVGMSRTLAAERKDIVELREIDGGRHNTIQAEHAEAVAAALREAGGNPR
;
A
#
# COMPACT_ATOMS: atom_id res chain seq x y z
N MET A 1 -10.33 59.53 -32.63
CA MET A 1 -10.90 58.30 -32.09
C MET A 1 -10.30 57.13 -32.84
N LYS A 2 -9.06 56.73 -32.55
CA LYS A 2 -8.43 55.48 -33.08
C LYS A 2 -7.32 55.15 -32.11
N THR A 3 -7.51 54.15 -31.19
CA THR A 3 -6.41 53.42 -30.57
C THR A 3 -6.87 52.37 -29.51
N MET A 4 -8.17 52.20 -29.27
CA MET A 4 -8.63 51.25 -28.23
C MET A 4 -8.93 49.82 -28.70
N ARG A 5 -8.85 49.51 -30.02
CA ARG A 5 -9.16 48.14 -30.51
C ARG A 5 -7.98 47.15 -30.48
N GLY A 6 -6.74 47.64 -30.41
CA GLY A 6 -5.55 46.78 -30.41
C GLY A 6 -5.19 46.14 -29.07
N SER A 7 -5.42 46.87 -27.97
CA SER A 7 -5.07 46.42 -26.63
C SER A 7 -5.92 45.22 -26.15
N GLY A 8 -7.21 45.18 -26.51
CA GLY A 8 -8.09 44.07 -26.12
C GLY A 8 -7.73 42.74 -26.82
N ILE A 9 -7.35 42.79 -28.07
CA ILE A 9 -6.95 41.60 -28.84
C ILE A 9 -5.63 41.03 -28.30
N TRP A 10 -4.68 41.92 -27.94
CA TRP A 10 -3.40 41.49 -27.38
C TRP A 10 -3.54 40.87 -25.99
N LEU A 11 -4.35 41.46 -25.14
CA LEU A 11 -4.68 40.92 -23.82
C LEU A 11 -5.38 39.58 -23.95
N TRP A 12 -6.33 39.41 -24.86
CA TRP A 12 -7.03 38.17 -25.13
C TRP A 12 -6.10 37.04 -25.61
N ARG A 13 -5.15 37.39 -26.51
CA ARG A 13 -4.12 36.46 -26.99
C ARG A 13 -3.18 36.05 -25.86
N ALA A 14 -2.72 36.97 -25.01
CA ALA A 14 -1.87 36.70 -23.87
C ALA A 14 -2.59 35.79 -22.85
N LEU A 15 -3.84 36.08 -22.50
CA LEU A 15 -4.65 35.25 -21.61
C LEU A 15 -4.88 33.84 -22.17
N ARG A 16 -5.16 33.72 -23.47
CA ARG A 16 -5.31 32.43 -24.13
C ARG A 16 -4.00 31.65 -24.13
N THR A 17 -2.88 32.28 -24.34
CA THR A 17 -1.55 31.65 -24.30
C THR A 17 -1.23 31.14 -22.88
N VAL A 18 -1.46 31.97 -21.86
CA VAL A 18 -1.30 31.57 -20.45
C VAL A 18 -2.23 30.42 -20.12
N PHE A 19 -3.49 30.45 -20.55
CA PHE A 19 -4.45 29.38 -20.36
C PHE A 19 -3.95 28.06 -20.99
N VAL A 20 -3.51 28.08 -22.24
CA VAL A 20 -3.04 26.87 -22.93
C VAL A 20 -1.75 26.33 -22.31
N ILE A 21 -0.81 27.22 -21.95
CA ILE A 21 0.51 26.79 -21.41
C ILE A 21 0.42 26.36 -19.94
N ALA A 22 -0.45 26.95 -19.14
CA ALA A 22 -0.53 26.66 -17.71
C ALA A 22 -1.72 25.77 -17.35
N VAL A 23 -2.93 26.08 -17.82
CA VAL A 23 -4.16 25.40 -17.38
C VAL A 23 -4.32 24.03 -18.03
N VAL A 24 -3.98 23.90 -19.33
CA VAL A 24 -4.13 22.62 -20.03
C VAL A 24 -3.16 21.56 -19.47
N PRO A 25 -1.84 21.81 -19.32
CA PRO A 25 -0.95 20.84 -18.70
C PRO A 25 -1.31 20.52 -17.25
N LEU A 26 -1.73 21.52 -16.47
CA LEU A 26 -2.19 21.30 -15.10
C LEU A 26 -3.44 20.42 -15.06
N SER A 27 -4.41 20.65 -15.93
CA SER A 27 -5.62 19.83 -16.02
C SER A 27 -5.31 18.39 -16.44
N LEU A 28 -4.37 18.20 -17.37
CA LEU A 28 -3.88 16.89 -17.78
C LEU A 28 -3.15 16.18 -16.64
N LEU A 29 -2.28 16.89 -15.92
CA LEU A 29 -1.59 16.37 -14.74
C LEU A 29 -2.60 15.93 -13.68
N LEU A 30 -3.59 16.76 -13.38
CA LEU A 30 -4.65 16.44 -12.41
C LEU A 30 -5.51 15.24 -12.87
N GLY A 31 -5.89 15.19 -14.15
CA GLY A 31 -6.71 14.11 -14.69
C GLY A 31 -5.98 12.77 -14.86
N CYS A 32 -4.65 12.79 -14.97
CA CYS A 32 -3.83 11.60 -15.19
C CYS A 32 -3.10 11.11 -13.93
N GLN A 33 -3.35 11.67 -12.75
CA GLN A 33 -2.62 11.33 -11.51
C GLN A 33 -2.61 9.83 -11.19
N SER A 34 -3.71 9.13 -11.40
CA SER A 34 -3.77 7.69 -11.18
C SER A 34 -2.73 6.94 -12.01
N LYS A 35 -2.46 7.36 -13.25
CA LYS A 35 -1.45 6.74 -14.13
C LYS A 35 0.00 7.08 -13.74
N LEU A 36 0.19 8.16 -12.97
CA LEU A 36 1.51 8.55 -12.46
C LEU A 36 1.83 7.85 -11.13
N ILE A 37 0.80 7.50 -10.36
CA ILE A 37 0.95 6.90 -9.03
C ILE A 37 0.86 5.38 -9.07
N TYR A 38 0.03 4.80 -9.95
CA TYR A 38 -0.23 3.37 -9.97
C TYR A 38 0.19 2.76 -11.30
N PHE A 39 0.82 1.58 -11.23
CA PHE A 39 1.25 0.80 -12.39
C PHE A 39 0.57 -0.58 -12.39
N PRO A 40 -0.76 -0.62 -12.61
CA PRO A 40 -1.49 -1.88 -12.63
C PRO A 40 -1.01 -2.77 -13.78
N ARG A 41 -0.88 -4.06 -13.51
CA ARG A 41 -0.60 -5.09 -14.51
C ARG A 41 -1.50 -6.29 -14.30
N PRO A 42 -1.86 -7.04 -15.36
CA PRO A 42 -2.61 -8.28 -15.23
C PRO A 42 -1.71 -9.43 -14.79
N TYR A 43 -2.32 -10.52 -14.31
CA TYR A 43 -1.63 -11.80 -14.19
C TYR A 43 -1.27 -12.38 -15.54
N GLY A 44 -0.16 -13.11 -15.61
CA GLY A 44 0.18 -13.95 -16.75
C GLY A 44 -0.85 -15.09 -16.92
N LYS A 45 -0.96 -15.62 -18.14
CA LYS A 45 -1.86 -16.77 -18.40
C LYS A 45 -1.53 -17.94 -17.48
N GLY A 46 -2.52 -18.41 -16.76
CA GLY A 46 -2.39 -19.60 -15.90
C GLY A 46 -1.82 -19.33 -14.51
N THR A 47 -1.31 -18.13 -14.20
CA THR A 47 -0.72 -17.83 -12.88
C THR A 47 -1.65 -18.22 -11.72
N VAL A 48 -2.90 -17.74 -11.74
CA VAL A 48 -3.88 -18.05 -10.69
C VAL A 48 -4.19 -19.54 -10.64
N ARG A 49 -4.39 -20.17 -11.80
CA ARG A 49 -4.67 -21.63 -11.88
C ARG A 49 -3.49 -22.46 -11.35
N ASN A 50 -2.26 -22.07 -11.67
CA ASN A 50 -1.07 -22.75 -11.18
C ASN A 50 -0.95 -22.63 -9.67
N TRP A 51 -1.20 -21.44 -9.12
CA TRP A 51 -1.21 -21.22 -7.68
C TRP A 51 -2.32 -22.05 -7.01
N GLU A 52 -3.54 -22.08 -7.55
CA GLU A 52 -4.64 -22.92 -7.04
C GLU A 52 -4.31 -24.43 -7.10
N GLY A 53 -3.54 -24.85 -8.09
CA GLY A 53 -3.13 -26.27 -8.24
C GLY A 53 -1.92 -26.68 -7.41
N SER A 54 -1.13 -25.72 -6.93
CA SER A 54 0.12 -25.98 -6.17
C SER A 54 -0.01 -25.71 -4.68
N THR A 55 -1.11 -25.12 -4.21
CA THR A 55 -1.30 -24.74 -2.80
C THR A 55 -2.68 -25.17 -2.31
N ASP A 56 -2.85 -25.30 -0.97
CA ASP A 56 -4.15 -25.44 -0.32
C ASP A 56 -4.86 -24.08 -0.13
N GLY A 57 -4.34 -23.05 -0.78
CA GLY A 57 -4.87 -21.68 -0.70
C GLY A 57 -6.27 -21.54 -1.30
N LYS A 58 -6.95 -20.48 -0.90
CA LYS A 58 -8.31 -20.17 -1.36
C LYS A 58 -8.34 -18.82 -2.06
N ARG A 59 -8.91 -18.79 -3.27
CA ARG A 59 -9.28 -17.55 -3.93
C ARG A 59 -10.56 -17.00 -3.31
N ILE A 60 -10.58 -15.69 -3.04
CA ILE A 60 -11.74 -14.97 -2.54
C ILE A 60 -12.15 -13.95 -3.61
N ASP A 61 -13.26 -14.24 -4.30
CA ASP A 61 -13.89 -13.29 -5.24
C ASP A 61 -14.94 -12.47 -4.47
N TYR A 62 -14.93 -11.14 -4.66
CA TYR A 62 -15.86 -10.23 -3.99
C TYR A 62 -16.21 -9.04 -4.87
N GLN A 63 -17.22 -8.26 -4.46
CA GLN A 63 -17.71 -7.10 -5.20
C GLN A 63 -17.48 -5.82 -4.44
N THR A 64 -17.14 -4.76 -5.18
CA THR A 64 -17.05 -3.38 -4.71
C THR A 64 -17.73 -2.44 -5.71
N SER A 65 -17.74 -1.15 -5.44
CA SER A 65 -18.19 -0.13 -6.41
C SER A 65 -17.35 -0.13 -7.71
N GLN A 66 -16.18 -0.78 -7.69
CA GLN A 66 -15.29 -0.91 -8.84
C GLN A 66 -15.54 -2.16 -9.70
N GLY A 67 -16.54 -2.97 -9.35
CA GLY A 67 -16.80 -4.26 -9.97
C GLY A 67 -16.19 -5.42 -9.20
N ARG A 68 -15.93 -6.52 -9.91
CA ARG A 68 -15.35 -7.74 -9.33
C ARG A 68 -13.93 -7.51 -8.87
N GLN A 69 -13.64 -7.98 -7.65
CA GLN A 69 -12.33 -7.96 -7.02
C GLN A 69 -11.91 -9.37 -6.64
N ARG A 70 -10.61 -9.57 -6.45
CA ARG A 70 -10.03 -10.86 -6.09
C ARG A 70 -8.91 -10.68 -5.08
N ALA A 71 -8.87 -11.60 -4.12
CA ALA A 71 -7.77 -11.76 -3.17
C ALA A 71 -7.47 -13.26 -3.00
N PHE A 72 -6.36 -13.56 -2.32
CA PHE A 72 -5.90 -14.93 -2.13
C PHE A 72 -5.58 -15.16 -0.66
N LEU A 73 -6.02 -16.29 -0.13
CA LEU A 73 -5.82 -16.68 1.26
C LEU A 73 -4.98 -17.95 1.29
N GLN A 74 -3.81 -17.92 1.96
CA GLN A 74 -2.89 -19.05 2.06
C GLN A 74 -2.29 -19.20 3.46
N GLY A 75 -1.47 -20.21 3.68
CA GLY A 75 -0.84 -20.53 4.94
C GLY A 75 -1.69 -21.47 5.81
N ASN A 76 -1.69 -21.30 7.12
CA ASN A 76 -2.49 -22.12 8.03
C ASN A 76 -3.97 -21.73 7.99
N LEU A 77 -4.76 -22.43 7.17
CA LEU A 77 -6.20 -22.13 7.05
C LEU A 77 -7.08 -22.86 8.06
N LYS A 78 -6.54 -23.88 8.77
CA LYS A 78 -7.32 -24.70 9.70
C LYS A 78 -7.42 -24.08 11.10
N SER A 79 -6.30 -23.60 11.63
CA SER A 79 -6.21 -23.03 12.97
C SER A 79 -5.15 -21.94 13.04
N PRO A 80 -5.32 -20.84 12.26
CA PRO A 80 -4.31 -19.80 12.24
C PRO A 80 -4.30 -19.04 13.56
N ARG A 81 -3.10 -18.65 13.97
CA ARG A 81 -2.91 -17.76 15.11
C ARG A 81 -3.31 -16.33 14.77
N HIS A 82 -2.86 -15.84 13.61
CA HIS A 82 -3.20 -14.53 13.08
C HIS A 82 -3.56 -14.60 11.61
N LEU A 83 -4.30 -13.60 11.16
CA LEU A 83 -4.51 -13.27 9.75
C LEU A 83 -3.70 -12.03 9.41
N TRP A 84 -2.74 -12.18 8.53
CA TRP A 84 -1.95 -11.08 8.00
C TRP A 84 -2.55 -10.54 6.71
N ILE A 85 -2.81 -9.24 6.67
CA ILE A 85 -3.20 -8.54 5.44
C ILE A 85 -1.91 -8.14 4.72
N VAL A 86 -1.70 -8.69 3.52
CA VAL A 86 -0.48 -8.50 2.73
C VAL A 86 -0.77 -7.64 1.52
N CYS A 87 -0.04 -6.53 1.39
CA CYS A 87 -0.15 -5.61 0.26
C CYS A 87 1.22 -5.37 -0.38
N GLY A 88 1.34 -5.71 -1.65
CA GLY A 88 2.55 -5.49 -2.42
C GLY A 88 2.79 -4.03 -2.79
N GLY A 89 3.98 -3.74 -3.30
CA GLY A 89 4.37 -2.43 -3.82
C GLY A 89 3.67 -2.09 -5.13
N ASN A 90 3.96 -0.90 -5.63
CA ASN A 90 3.43 -0.45 -6.91
C ASN A 90 3.94 -1.34 -8.06
N GLY A 91 3.02 -1.81 -8.90
CA GLY A 91 3.35 -2.78 -9.97
C GLY A 91 3.54 -4.23 -9.50
N THR A 92 3.46 -4.51 -8.19
CA THR A 92 3.51 -5.86 -7.63
C THR A 92 2.09 -6.43 -7.53
N LEU A 93 1.92 -7.71 -7.85
CA LEU A 93 0.67 -8.45 -7.68
C LEU A 93 0.67 -9.23 -6.36
N ALA A 94 -0.52 -9.51 -5.85
CA ALA A 94 -0.71 -10.27 -4.62
C ALA A 94 0.06 -11.61 -4.64
N LEU A 95 -0.04 -12.39 -5.71
CA LEU A 95 0.63 -13.68 -5.84
C LEU A 95 2.16 -13.61 -6.02
N ASP A 96 2.74 -12.44 -6.29
CA ASP A 96 4.20 -12.29 -6.30
C ASP A 96 4.81 -12.52 -4.90
N TRP A 97 4.00 -12.42 -3.84
CA TRP A 97 4.40 -12.68 -2.46
C TRP A 97 4.18 -14.13 -2.01
N ALA A 98 3.41 -14.91 -2.79
CA ALA A 98 2.93 -16.22 -2.35
C ALA A 98 4.06 -17.19 -1.98
N GLU A 99 5.06 -17.37 -2.85
CA GLU A 99 6.21 -18.27 -2.65
C GLU A 99 7.11 -17.78 -1.49
N TRP A 100 7.36 -16.47 -1.43
CA TRP A 100 8.17 -15.90 -0.36
C TRP A 100 7.54 -16.14 1.02
N LEU A 101 6.23 -15.95 1.14
CA LEU A 101 5.49 -16.19 2.38
C LEU A 101 5.47 -17.67 2.76
N GLU A 102 5.28 -18.56 1.78
CA GLU A 102 5.30 -20.00 2.02
C GLU A 102 6.66 -20.47 2.59
N THR A 103 7.75 -19.87 2.08
CA THR A 103 9.11 -20.29 2.46
C THR A 103 9.59 -19.64 3.76
N ASN A 104 9.24 -18.38 4.03
CA ASN A 104 9.90 -17.58 5.06
C ASN A 104 8.99 -17.16 6.21
N ALA A 105 7.68 -17.10 5.98
CA ALA A 105 6.76 -16.55 6.96
C ALA A 105 6.39 -17.56 8.07
N PRO A 106 5.87 -17.09 9.23
CA PRO A 106 5.40 -17.99 10.30
C PRO A 106 4.36 -18.99 9.82
N ALA A 107 4.64 -20.28 9.99
CA ALA A 107 3.80 -21.38 9.50
C ALA A 107 2.46 -21.50 10.27
N GLU A 108 2.37 -20.91 11.45
CA GLU A 108 1.16 -20.87 12.28
C GLU A 108 0.14 -19.82 11.85
N ASP A 109 0.47 -18.95 10.91
CA ASP A 109 -0.37 -17.81 10.50
C ASP A 109 -1.03 -18.03 9.13
N ALA A 110 -2.11 -17.30 8.90
CA ALA A 110 -2.76 -17.17 7.59
C ALA A 110 -2.43 -15.82 6.93
N TRP A 111 -2.42 -15.79 5.61
CA TRP A 111 -1.98 -14.66 4.79
C TRP A 111 -3.05 -14.31 3.77
N LEU A 112 -3.64 -13.12 3.90
CA LEU A 112 -4.58 -12.54 2.93
C LEU A 112 -3.81 -11.61 2.00
N LEU A 113 -3.53 -12.09 0.80
CA LEU A 113 -2.83 -11.35 -0.24
C LEU A 113 -3.85 -10.57 -1.07
N VAL A 114 -3.71 -9.24 -1.12
CA VAL A 114 -4.71 -8.34 -1.70
C VAL A 114 -4.15 -7.62 -2.92
N ASP A 115 -4.82 -7.81 -4.06
CA ASP A 115 -4.65 -6.94 -5.23
C ASP A 115 -5.49 -5.67 -5.09
N PHE A 116 -4.98 -4.55 -5.62
CA PHE A 116 -5.75 -3.32 -5.67
C PHE A 116 -6.71 -3.31 -6.87
N PRO A 117 -7.79 -2.51 -6.84
CA PRO A 117 -8.63 -2.32 -8.03
C PRO A 117 -7.81 -1.98 -9.28
N GLY A 118 -8.02 -2.73 -10.36
CA GLY A 118 -7.26 -2.63 -11.61
C GLY A 118 -5.97 -3.46 -11.67
N TYR A 119 -5.51 -4.06 -10.56
CA TYR A 119 -4.36 -4.98 -10.53
C TYR A 119 -4.81 -6.42 -10.65
N GLY A 120 -3.97 -7.25 -11.24
CA GLY A 120 -4.25 -8.67 -11.42
C GLY A 120 -5.54 -8.92 -12.19
N ASP A 121 -6.47 -9.61 -11.53
CA ASP A 121 -7.82 -9.89 -12.08
C ASP A 121 -8.91 -8.95 -11.50
N CYS A 122 -8.52 -7.90 -10.77
CA CYS A 122 -9.44 -6.92 -10.21
C CYS A 122 -9.89 -5.91 -11.26
N GLU A 123 -11.19 -5.62 -11.29
CA GLU A 123 -11.76 -4.59 -12.16
C GLU A 123 -11.56 -3.18 -11.58
N GLY A 124 -11.79 -2.16 -12.40
CA GLY A 124 -11.78 -0.76 -11.99
C GLY A 124 -10.41 -0.11 -11.99
N SER A 125 -10.17 0.82 -11.07
CA SER A 125 -8.92 1.56 -10.94
C SER A 125 -8.63 1.91 -9.48
N PRO A 126 -7.35 1.99 -9.06
CA PRO A 126 -7.00 2.19 -7.67
C PRO A 126 -7.20 3.64 -7.20
N SER A 127 -7.54 3.79 -5.94
CA SER A 127 -7.44 5.03 -5.17
C SER A 127 -7.47 4.70 -3.67
N PRO A 128 -7.05 5.60 -2.77
CA PRO A 128 -7.10 5.32 -1.32
C PRO A 128 -8.50 4.89 -0.84
N GLY A 129 -9.56 5.58 -1.30
CA GLY A 129 -10.94 5.24 -0.93
C GLY A 129 -11.40 3.89 -1.46
N ARG A 130 -11.00 3.53 -2.69
CA ARG A 130 -11.36 2.23 -3.31
C ARG A 130 -10.58 1.07 -2.70
N ILE A 131 -9.32 1.30 -2.31
CA ILE A 131 -8.53 0.33 -1.53
C ILE A 131 -9.20 0.10 -0.18
N ARG A 132 -9.64 1.16 0.52
CA ARG A 132 -10.40 1.04 1.76
C ARG A 132 -11.69 0.23 1.59
N GLU A 133 -12.45 0.48 0.53
CA GLU A 133 -13.66 -0.28 0.21
C GLU A 133 -13.34 -1.77 0.02
N GLY A 134 -12.27 -2.08 -0.72
CA GLY A 134 -11.78 -3.46 -0.89
C GLY A 134 -11.44 -4.12 0.45
N MET A 135 -10.68 -3.42 1.33
CA MET A 135 -10.33 -3.95 2.66
C MET A 135 -11.57 -4.19 3.54
N LYS A 136 -12.57 -3.31 3.47
CA LYS A 136 -13.85 -3.52 4.17
C LYS A 136 -14.58 -4.76 3.70
N ALA A 137 -14.53 -5.05 2.41
CA ALA A 137 -15.23 -6.18 1.83
C ALA A 137 -14.50 -7.51 2.03
N VAL A 138 -13.17 -7.54 1.85
CA VAL A 138 -12.42 -8.80 1.78
C VAL A 138 -12.05 -9.36 3.17
N VAL A 139 -11.72 -8.51 4.14
CA VAL A 139 -11.26 -8.98 5.47
C VAL A 139 -12.34 -9.82 6.19
N PRO A 140 -13.64 -9.42 6.19
CA PRO A 140 -14.69 -10.28 6.76
C PRO A 140 -14.86 -11.62 6.04
N LEU A 141 -14.64 -11.66 4.72
CA LEU A 141 -14.72 -12.90 3.95
C LEU A 141 -13.57 -13.84 4.30
N ALA A 142 -12.34 -13.33 4.37
CA ALA A 142 -11.19 -14.11 4.81
C ALA A 142 -11.36 -14.62 6.25
N SER A 143 -11.85 -13.78 7.16
CA SER A 143 -12.17 -14.16 8.54
C SER A 143 -13.20 -15.30 8.59
N GLN A 144 -14.21 -15.25 7.74
CA GLN A 144 -15.24 -16.29 7.63
C GLN A 144 -14.68 -17.62 7.12
N GLU A 145 -13.77 -17.57 6.12
CA GLU A 145 -13.06 -18.76 5.61
C GLU A 145 -12.20 -19.44 6.68
N LEU A 146 -11.71 -18.67 7.66
CA LEU A 146 -10.93 -19.16 8.79
C LEU A 146 -11.82 -19.61 9.99
N GLY A 147 -13.14 -19.56 9.85
CA GLY A 147 -14.07 -19.94 10.91
C GLY A 147 -14.21 -18.91 12.04
N TRP A 148 -13.72 -17.70 11.88
CA TRP A 148 -13.78 -16.64 12.90
C TRP A 148 -15.04 -15.77 12.82
N GLY A 149 -15.91 -16.00 11.82
CA GLY A 149 -17.08 -15.17 11.55
C GLY A 149 -16.75 -13.90 10.75
N LYS A 150 -17.76 -13.03 10.58
CA LYS A 150 -17.64 -11.82 9.75
C LYS A 150 -17.03 -10.61 10.47
N ALA A 151 -16.93 -10.65 11.78
CA ALA A 151 -16.33 -9.59 12.60
C ALA A 151 -15.04 -10.14 13.23
N PRO A 152 -13.90 -10.06 12.54
CA PRO A 152 -12.65 -10.55 13.07
C PRO A 152 -12.21 -9.75 14.29
N ASP A 153 -11.66 -10.44 15.28
CA ASP A 153 -11.01 -9.81 16.42
C ASP A 153 -9.74 -9.09 15.95
N ALA A 154 -9.64 -7.80 16.24
CA ALA A 154 -8.49 -6.98 15.87
C ALA A 154 -7.16 -7.54 16.41
N GLU A 155 -7.18 -8.21 17.59
CA GLU A 155 -6.00 -8.85 18.18
C GLU A 155 -5.48 -10.04 17.36
N LYS A 156 -6.30 -10.61 16.48
CA LYS A 156 -5.91 -11.66 15.55
C LYS A 156 -5.45 -11.15 14.20
N LEU A 157 -5.59 -9.84 13.94
CA LEU A 157 -5.20 -9.25 12.67
C LEU A 157 -3.80 -8.63 12.74
N ARG A 158 -3.06 -8.77 11.64
CA ARG A 158 -1.74 -8.19 11.42
C ARG A 158 -1.67 -7.61 10.01
N PHE A 159 -0.65 -6.80 9.74
CA PHE A 159 -0.40 -6.31 8.40
C PHE A 159 1.07 -6.46 7.99
N PHE A 160 1.27 -6.71 6.69
CA PHE A 160 2.58 -6.74 6.07
C PHE A 160 2.52 -6.00 4.73
N GLY A 161 3.24 -4.89 4.62
CA GLY A 161 3.17 -4.01 3.45
C GLY A 161 4.53 -3.60 2.91
N HIS A 162 4.63 -3.48 1.58
CA HIS A 162 5.81 -2.98 0.90
C HIS A 162 5.48 -1.72 0.10
N SER A 163 6.27 -0.64 0.22
CA SER A 163 6.15 0.57 -0.59
C SER A 163 4.71 1.14 -0.55
N LEU A 164 4.02 1.27 -1.68
CA LEU A 164 2.61 1.65 -1.76
C LEU A 164 1.71 0.74 -0.90
N GLY A 165 2.03 -0.56 -0.82
CA GLY A 165 1.32 -1.52 0.01
C GLY A 165 1.41 -1.20 1.50
N SER A 166 2.46 -0.53 1.96
CA SER A 166 2.53 -0.04 3.34
C SER A 166 1.39 0.91 3.67
N ALA A 167 1.06 1.82 2.76
CA ALA A 167 -0.06 2.75 2.94
C ALA A 167 -1.43 2.03 2.86
N ALA A 168 -1.57 1.04 1.97
CA ALA A 168 -2.76 0.22 1.90
C ALA A 168 -2.97 -0.61 3.19
N CYS A 169 -1.91 -1.17 3.75
CA CYS A 169 -1.92 -1.86 5.04
C CYS A 169 -2.31 -0.95 6.20
N LEU A 170 -1.82 0.29 6.22
CA LEU A 170 -2.21 1.26 7.24
C LEU A 170 -3.69 1.69 7.08
N ILE A 171 -4.24 1.76 5.86
CA ILE A 171 -5.69 1.92 5.64
C ILE A 171 -6.46 0.73 6.26
N ALA A 172 -6.01 -0.51 6.04
CA ALA A 172 -6.63 -1.67 6.67
C ALA A 172 -6.49 -1.64 8.20
N ALA A 173 -5.34 -1.19 8.72
CA ALA A 173 -5.09 -1.05 10.15
C ALA A 173 -6.01 0.00 10.80
N GLU A 174 -6.30 1.09 10.12
CA GLU A 174 -7.28 2.10 10.57
C GLU A 174 -8.69 1.51 10.60
N GLU A 175 -9.09 0.83 9.51
CA GLU A 175 -10.43 0.27 9.35
C GLU A 175 -10.74 -0.84 10.37
N TRP A 176 -9.81 -1.76 10.55
CA TRP A 176 -9.96 -2.97 11.37
C TRP A 176 -9.29 -2.87 12.74
N LYS A 177 -8.79 -1.67 13.12
CA LYS A 177 -8.15 -1.39 14.41
C LYS A 177 -6.92 -2.27 14.67
N ILE A 178 -6.21 -2.65 13.61
CA ILE A 178 -5.01 -3.49 13.72
C ILE A 178 -3.88 -2.68 14.36
N GLN A 179 -3.20 -3.28 15.33
CA GLN A 179 -2.19 -2.60 16.14
C GLN A 179 -0.76 -2.99 15.79
N ARG A 180 -0.56 -4.10 15.05
CA ARG A 180 0.76 -4.68 14.88
C ARG A 180 1.00 -5.08 13.42
N GLY A 181 2.24 -4.85 12.96
CA GLY A 181 2.62 -5.27 11.61
C GLY A 181 4.05 -4.90 11.23
N VAL A 182 4.38 -5.22 9.98
CA VAL A 182 5.69 -4.97 9.38
C VAL A 182 5.50 -4.18 8.10
N LEU A 183 6.32 -3.15 7.90
CA LEU A 183 6.34 -2.34 6.70
C LEU A 183 7.75 -2.35 6.09
N ILE A 184 7.83 -2.45 4.78
CA ILE A 184 9.09 -2.33 4.03
C ILE A 184 9.02 -1.08 3.17
N ALA A 185 10.01 -0.20 3.29
CA ALA A 185 10.17 1.01 2.52
C ALA A 185 8.89 1.89 2.45
N PRO A 186 8.25 2.23 3.59
CA PRO A 186 7.11 3.14 3.58
C PRO A 186 7.55 4.58 3.31
N PHE A 187 6.67 5.36 2.66
CA PHE A 187 6.81 6.81 2.54
C PHE A 187 6.01 7.53 3.64
N THR A 188 6.29 8.83 3.87
CA THR A 188 5.54 9.64 4.84
C THR A 188 4.13 9.97 4.34
N SER A 189 4.02 10.49 3.10
CA SER A 189 2.76 10.78 2.41
C SER A 189 2.97 10.90 0.91
N THR A 190 1.90 10.73 0.12
CA THR A 190 1.96 10.99 -1.33
C THR A 190 2.24 12.46 -1.65
N MET A 191 1.89 13.38 -0.75
CA MET A 191 2.25 14.80 -0.92
C MET A 191 3.76 15.00 -0.82
N ALA A 192 4.41 14.41 0.20
CA ALA A 192 5.85 14.47 0.36
C ALA A 192 6.60 13.75 -0.77
N MET A 193 6.07 12.60 -1.25
CA MET A 193 6.62 11.92 -2.42
C MET A 193 6.55 12.76 -3.69
N ALA A 194 5.45 13.51 -3.91
CA ALA A 194 5.32 14.41 -5.05
C ALA A 194 6.37 15.54 -5.00
N GLU A 195 6.66 16.09 -3.82
CA GLU A 195 7.71 17.08 -3.62
C GLU A 195 9.10 16.48 -3.88
N GLU A 196 9.38 15.28 -3.37
CA GLU A 196 10.63 14.56 -3.58
C GLU A 196 10.91 14.33 -5.08
N VAL A 197 9.91 13.85 -5.82
CA VAL A 197 10.06 13.54 -7.26
C VAL A 197 10.15 14.79 -8.12
N THR A 198 9.43 15.86 -7.78
CA THR A 198 9.33 17.05 -8.62
C THR A 198 10.29 18.19 -8.22
N GLY A 199 10.82 18.15 -7.01
CA GLY A 199 11.64 19.22 -6.42
C GLY A 199 10.86 20.50 -6.08
N VAL A 200 9.51 20.47 -6.20
CA VAL A 200 8.65 21.62 -5.92
C VAL A 200 7.43 21.19 -5.08
N PRO A 201 6.85 22.07 -4.22
CA PRO A 201 5.78 21.71 -3.30
C PRO A 201 4.42 21.54 -4.00
N LEU A 202 4.36 20.68 -5.02
CA LEU A 202 3.12 20.36 -5.75
C LEU A 202 2.22 19.37 -5.02
N GLY A 203 2.59 18.93 -3.84
CA GLY A 203 1.83 17.97 -3.03
C GLY A 203 0.38 18.37 -2.78
N ILE A 204 0.07 19.68 -2.72
CA ILE A 204 -1.30 20.17 -2.57
C ILE A 204 -2.22 19.79 -3.72
N LEU A 205 -1.66 19.53 -4.93
CA LEU A 205 -2.38 19.11 -6.11
C LEU A 205 -2.63 17.59 -6.17
N VAL A 206 -2.06 16.83 -5.27
CA VAL A 206 -2.25 15.38 -5.20
C VAL A 206 -3.63 15.06 -4.63
N TRP A 207 -4.46 14.35 -5.39
CA TRP A 207 -5.81 13.94 -4.97
C TRP A 207 -5.82 12.52 -4.38
N HIS A 208 -4.90 11.65 -4.84
CA HIS A 208 -4.73 10.32 -4.31
C HIS A 208 -3.84 10.37 -3.05
N ARG A 209 -4.43 10.84 -1.95
CA ARG A 209 -3.71 11.12 -0.69
C ARG A 209 -3.62 9.89 0.18
N PHE A 210 -2.41 9.37 0.30
CA PHE A 210 -2.01 8.49 1.40
C PHE A 210 -1.23 9.34 2.41
N ASP A 211 -1.50 9.16 3.68
CA ASP A 211 -0.83 9.87 4.78
C ASP A 211 -0.49 8.88 5.89
N ASN A 212 0.67 8.24 5.76
CA ASN A 212 1.13 7.24 6.70
C ASN A 212 1.48 7.85 8.06
N ARG A 213 1.86 9.13 8.12
CA ARG A 213 2.11 9.86 9.39
C ARG A 213 0.84 9.93 10.22
N THR A 214 -0.26 10.38 9.60
CA THR A 214 -1.57 10.46 10.27
C THR A 214 -2.07 9.08 10.69
N GLN A 215 -1.95 8.08 9.83
CA GLN A 215 -2.40 6.71 10.14
C GLN A 215 -1.60 6.07 11.28
N LEU A 216 -0.27 6.24 11.33
CA LEU A 216 0.55 5.78 12.45
C LEU A 216 0.25 6.55 13.75
N LYS A 217 -0.07 7.85 13.66
CA LYS A 217 -0.51 8.64 14.83
C LYS A 217 -1.83 8.10 15.39
N GLU A 218 -2.79 7.77 14.55
CA GLU A 218 -4.07 7.19 14.96
C GLU A 218 -3.89 5.78 15.53
N LEU A 219 -2.98 4.98 14.95
CA LEU A 219 -2.64 3.66 15.48
C LEU A 219 -2.05 3.77 16.88
N ALA A 220 -1.09 4.68 17.10
CA ALA A 220 -0.50 4.94 18.42
C ALA A 220 -1.54 5.39 19.45
N GLY A 221 -2.48 6.22 19.04
CA GLY A 221 -3.55 6.69 19.93
C GLY A 221 -4.49 5.59 20.46
N ARG A 222 -4.43 4.39 19.90
CA ARG A 222 -5.24 3.23 20.34
C ARG A 222 -4.55 2.36 21.40
N GLY A 223 -3.29 2.62 21.75
CA GLY A 223 -2.57 1.88 22.80
C GLY A 223 -1.41 1.05 22.30
N ALA A 224 -1.19 -0.15 22.79
CA ALA A 224 0.01 -0.98 22.66
C ALA A 224 0.35 -1.47 21.23
N GLY A 225 0.45 -0.54 20.28
CA GLY A 225 0.84 -0.83 18.91
C GLY A 225 2.32 -1.21 18.78
N LYS A 226 2.64 -2.01 17.76
CA LYS A 226 4.02 -2.27 17.35
C LYS A 226 4.11 -2.39 15.83
N VAL A 227 4.87 -1.50 15.23
CA VAL A 227 5.14 -1.46 13.78
C VAL A 227 6.66 -1.53 13.57
N ILE A 228 7.12 -2.57 12.90
CA ILE A 228 8.52 -2.72 12.54
C ILE A 228 8.67 -2.24 11.09
N ILE A 229 9.56 -1.29 10.86
CA ILE A 229 9.85 -0.75 9.53
C ILE A 229 11.24 -1.22 9.10
N PHE A 230 11.34 -1.85 7.93
CA PHE A 230 12.59 -2.04 7.22
C PHE A 230 12.75 -0.99 6.13
N HIS A 231 13.95 -0.41 6.01
CA HIS A 231 14.26 0.51 4.91
C HIS A 231 15.72 0.41 4.53
N GLY A 232 15.99 0.33 3.23
CA GLY A 232 17.34 0.31 2.70
C GLY A 232 17.96 1.71 2.69
N GLU A 233 19.22 1.83 3.07
CA GLU A 233 19.92 3.12 3.03
C GLU A 233 20.15 3.61 1.61
N ASP A 234 20.29 2.67 0.64
CA ASP A 234 20.48 2.93 -0.79
C ASP A 234 19.16 2.80 -1.58
N ASP A 235 18.01 3.02 -0.93
CA ASP A 235 16.70 3.00 -1.59
C ASP A 235 16.60 4.13 -2.62
N GLU A 236 16.55 3.73 -3.89
CA GLU A 236 16.55 4.62 -5.06
C GLU A 236 15.14 5.14 -5.43
N VAL A 237 14.11 4.68 -4.74
CA VAL A 237 12.70 5.03 -5.01
C VAL A 237 12.12 5.91 -3.92
N ILE A 238 12.26 5.49 -2.67
CA ILE A 238 11.76 6.20 -1.49
C ILE A 238 12.92 6.48 -0.56
N PRO A 239 13.31 7.74 -0.34
CA PRO A 239 14.43 8.07 0.55
C PRO A 239 14.22 7.51 1.95
N VAL A 240 15.24 6.85 2.52
CA VAL A 240 15.24 6.30 3.90
C VAL A 240 14.87 7.35 4.96
N GLY A 241 15.13 8.62 4.68
CA GLY A 241 14.75 9.78 5.51
C GLY A 241 13.25 9.84 5.81
N MET A 242 12.40 9.29 4.94
CA MET A 242 10.95 9.21 5.20
C MET A 242 10.65 8.23 6.33
N SER A 243 11.29 7.06 6.36
CA SER A 243 11.12 6.12 7.47
C SER A 243 11.75 6.61 8.77
N ARG A 244 12.89 7.31 8.68
CA ARG A 244 13.47 8.00 9.86
C ARG A 244 12.50 9.01 10.46
N THR A 245 11.78 9.75 9.61
CA THR A 245 10.74 10.70 10.04
C THR A 245 9.59 9.98 10.73
N LEU A 246 9.05 8.91 10.14
CA LEU A 246 7.96 8.11 10.73
C LEU A 246 8.35 7.56 12.10
N ALA A 247 9.56 7.00 12.22
CA ALA A 247 10.09 6.45 13.46
C ALA A 247 10.33 7.54 14.52
N ALA A 248 10.88 8.68 14.13
CA ALA A 248 11.13 9.80 15.05
C ALA A 248 9.83 10.36 15.64
N GLU A 249 8.76 10.43 14.84
CA GLU A 249 7.45 10.93 15.27
C GLU A 249 6.67 9.92 16.11
N ARG A 250 6.93 8.62 15.96
CA ARG A 250 6.20 7.52 16.59
C ARG A 250 7.12 6.51 17.28
N LYS A 251 8.09 6.99 18.05
CA LYS A 251 9.02 6.15 18.86
C LYS A 251 8.30 5.23 19.84
N ASP A 252 7.08 5.57 20.18
CA ASP A 252 6.21 4.81 21.08
C ASP A 252 5.73 3.47 20.48
N ILE A 253 5.63 3.39 19.15
CA ILE A 253 5.12 2.20 18.45
C ILE A 253 5.97 1.74 17.27
N VAL A 254 6.84 2.61 16.70
CA VAL A 254 7.62 2.31 15.50
C VAL A 254 9.06 1.98 15.87
N GLU A 255 9.52 0.81 15.42
CA GLU A 255 10.90 0.36 15.42
C GLU A 255 11.43 0.39 13.98
N LEU A 256 12.41 1.22 13.69
CA LEU A 256 13.07 1.30 12.38
C LEU A 256 14.31 0.39 12.36
N ARG A 257 14.41 -0.45 11.35
CA ARG A 257 15.55 -1.31 11.01
C ARG A 257 16.10 -0.87 9.66
N GLU A 258 17.14 -0.07 9.68
CA GLU A 258 17.83 0.36 8.48
C GLU A 258 18.74 -0.76 7.97
N ILE A 259 18.79 -0.91 6.65
CA ILE A 259 19.56 -1.96 5.98
C ILE A 259 20.66 -1.28 5.16
N ASP A 260 21.89 -1.44 5.60
CA ASP A 260 23.08 -0.94 4.89
C ASP A 260 23.16 -1.54 3.48
N GLY A 261 23.31 -0.70 2.46
CA GLY A 261 23.32 -1.06 1.05
C GLY A 261 21.97 -1.61 0.52
N GLY A 262 20.94 -1.65 1.36
CA GLY A 262 19.61 -2.16 0.97
C GLY A 262 18.94 -1.26 -0.06
N ARG A 263 18.32 -1.86 -1.10
CA ARG A 263 17.60 -1.19 -2.17
C ARG A 263 16.11 -1.44 -2.09
N HIS A 264 15.32 -0.60 -2.79
CA HIS A 264 13.86 -0.59 -2.67
C HIS A 264 13.19 -1.96 -2.81
N ASN A 265 13.60 -2.75 -3.79
CA ASN A 265 12.92 -3.99 -4.15
C ASN A 265 13.69 -5.26 -3.74
N THR A 266 14.77 -5.16 -2.98
CA THR A 266 15.61 -6.33 -2.67
C THR A 266 15.56 -6.77 -1.21
N ILE A 267 15.12 -5.91 -0.30
CA ILE A 267 15.13 -6.15 1.14
C ILE A 267 14.49 -7.50 1.52
N GLN A 268 13.31 -7.80 0.99
CA GLN A 268 12.59 -9.02 1.34
C GLN A 268 13.30 -10.29 0.85
N ALA A 269 14.08 -10.20 -0.22
CA ALA A 269 14.83 -11.34 -0.76
C ALA A 269 16.21 -11.48 -0.09
N GLU A 270 16.95 -10.37 0.01
CA GLU A 270 18.32 -10.36 0.54
C GLU A 270 18.36 -10.47 2.06
N HIS A 271 17.31 -10.01 2.75
CA HIS A 271 17.19 -10.03 4.21
C HIS A 271 15.97 -10.83 4.70
N ALA A 272 15.62 -11.91 3.99
CA ALA A 272 14.44 -12.72 4.24
C ALA A 272 14.35 -13.21 5.69
N GLU A 273 15.46 -13.64 6.30
CA GLU A 273 15.50 -14.12 7.69
C GLU A 273 15.16 -13.01 8.68
N ALA A 274 15.71 -11.79 8.49
CA ALA A 274 15.42 -10.64 9.35
C ALA A 274 13.95 -10.20 9.24
N VAL A 275 13.39 -10.19 8.04
CA VAL A 275 11.98 -9.88 7.80
C VAL A 275 11.08 -10.97 8.44
N ALA A 276 11.42 -12.25 8.26
CA ALA A 276 10.71 -13.36 8.88
C ALA A 276 10.73 -13.29 10.43
N ALA A 277 11.88 -12.92 11.01
CA ALA A 277 11.99 -12.70 12.45
C ALA A 277 11.08 -11.56 12.92
N ALA A 278 11.01 -10.46 12.16
CA ALA A 278 10.12 -9.34 12.47
C ALA A 278 8.64 -9.71 12.36
N LEU A 279 8.25 -10.56 11.41
CA LEU A 279 6.89 -11.08 11.32
C LEU A 279 6.53 -11.89 12.58
N ARG A 280 7.43 -12.78 13.05
CA ARG A 280 7.25 -13.52 14.32
C ARG A 280 7.12 -12.56 15.51
N GLU A 281 7.96 -11.55 15.59
CA GLU A 281 7.96 -10.56 16.66
C GLU A 281 6.67 -9.71 16.66
N ALA A 282 6.26 -9.20 15.49
CA ALA A 282 5.02 -8.45 15.33
C ALA A 282 3.79 -9.35 15.56
N GLY A 283 3.87 -10.64 15.26
CA GLY A 283 2.90 -11.64 15.64
C GLY A 283 2.75 -11.83 17.15
N GLY A 284 3.73 -11.40 17.94
CA GLY A 284 3.71 -11.59 19.40
C GLY A 284 4.23 -12.95 19.84
N ASN A 285 5.03 -13.64 19.01
CA ASN A 285 5.76 -14.82 19.42
C ASN A 285 6.94 -14.41 20.31
N PRO A 286 7.16 -15.04 21.47
CA PRO A 286 8.41 -14.89 22.21
C PRO A 286 9.58 -15.31 21.33
N ARG A 287 10.71 -14.61 21.51
CA ARG A 287 11.98 -14.95 20.86
C ARG A 287 12.46 -16.34 21.20
#